data_faa3dbd5996e5d947fbf45ac00e6627d
#
_entry.id   faa3dbd5996e5d947fbf45ac00e6627d
#
_cell.length_a   1.000
_cell.length_b   1.000
_cell.length_c   1.000
_cell.angle_alpha   90.00
_cell.angle_beta   90.00
_cell.angle_gamma   90.00
#
_symmetry.space_group_name_H-M   'P 1'
#
loop_
_entity.id
_entity.type
_entity.pdbx_description
1 polymer ?
#
loop_
_entity_poly.entity_id
_entity_poly.type
_entity_poly.pdbx_seq_one_letter_code
_entity_poly.pdbx_strand_id
1 'polypeptide(L)'
;MKILIKKATILQPGQDELSKKDILIEDGIITNIAKSISDSDATVIESPNLHVSPGWFDIGAQPGQPGYEYRETIASLGKAARAGGYTSLATFPRTNPPIQSRVEVEYLQQLSDALPITVYPIGAVSQDLAGKDLTEMID
;
A
#
# COMPACT_ATOMS: atom_id res chain seq x y z
N MET A 1 -2.04 -5.22 21.31
CA MET A 1 -2.01 -3.73 21.45
C MET A 1 -3.37 -3.18 21.03
N LYS A 2 -3.97 -2.31 21.88
CA LYS A 2 -5.26 -1.68 21.57
C LYS A 2 -5.10 -0.19 21.28
N ILE A 3 -5.76 0.28 20.23
CA ILE A 3 -5.80 1.69 19.85
C ILE A 3 -7.26 2.09 19.64
N LEU A 4 -7.67 3.20 20.27
CA LEU A 4 -8.99 3.79 20.09
C LEU A 4 -8.86 5.16 19.43
N ILE A 5 -9.28 5.25 18.17
CA ILE A 5 -9.36 6.51 17.45
C ILE A 5 -10.73 7.12 17.73
N LYS A 6 -10.77 8.34 18.31
CA LYS A 6 -12.02 9.01 18.69
C LYS A 6 -12.43 10.10 17.74
N LYS A 7 -13.73 10.17 17.48
CA LYS A 7 -14.38 11.26 16.72
C LYS A 7 -13.74 11.52 15.35
N ALA A 8 -13.20 10.47 14.73
CA ALA A 8 -12.62 10.58 13.40
C ALA A 8 -13.71 10.73 12.33
N THR A 9 -13.53 11.65 11.41
CA THR A 9 -14.34 11.73 10.20
C THR A 9 -13.91 10.62 9.25
N ILE A 10 -14.81 9.67 8.96
CA ILE A 10 -14.51 8.54 8.09
C ILE A 10 -14.78 8.95 6.64
N LEU A 11 -13.74 8.82 5.82
CA LEU A 11 -13.79 8.99 4.37
C LEU A 11 -13.92 7.59 3.74
N GLN A 12 -15.09 7.29 3.20
CA GLN A 12 -15.33 6.01 2.55
C GLN A 12 -15.74 6.25 1.08
N PRO A 13 -15.05 5.64 0.11
CA PRO A 13 -15.40 5.78 -1.30
C PRO A 13 -16.87 5.41 -1.55
N GLY A 14 -17.57 6.23 -2.32
CA GLY A 14 -19.00 6.02 -2.65
C GLY A 14 -19.98 6.44 -1.56
N GLN A 15 -19.56 7.09 -0.49
CA GLN A 15 -20.42 7.71 0.51
C GLN A 15 -20.33 9.23 0.45
N ASP A 16 -21.45 9.90 0.24
CA ASP A 16 -21.52 11.37 0.20
C ASP A 16 -21.57 12.00 1.59
N GLU A 17 -22.04 11.26 2.59
CA GLU A 17 -22.16 11.75 3.95
C GLU A 17 -20.94 11.37 4.81
N LEU A 18 -20.22 12.40 5.25
CA LEU A 18 -19.13 12.25 6.21
C LEU A 18 -19.72 12.06 7.62
N SER A 19 -19.34 10.99 8.28
CA SER A 19 -19.76 10.73 9.66
C SER A 19 -18.57 10.65 10.61
N LYS A 20 -18.73 11.25 11.80
CA LYS A 20 -17.75 11.10 12.89
C LYS A 20 -18.06 9.85 13.69
N LYS A 21 -17.07 8.98 13.82
CA LYS A 21 -17.17 7.73 14.59
C LYS A 21 -15.88 7.46 15.36
N ASP A 22 -16.02 6.61 16.36
CA ASP A 22 -14.87 6.02 17.05
C ASP A 22 -14.52 4.69 16.36
N ILE A 23 -13.22 4.38 16.30
CA ILE A 23 -12.67 3.17 15.69
C ILE A 23 -11.80 2.47 16.73
N LEU A 24 -12.13 1.23 17.08
CA LEU A 24 -11.31 0.38 17.92
C LEU A 24 -10.47 -0.58 17.07
N ILE A 25 -9.18 -0.60 17.33
CA ILE A 25 -8.20 -1.46 16.66
C ILE A 25 -7.55 -2.33 17.72
N GLU A 26 -7.60 -3.64 17.55
CA GLU A 26 -6.96 -4.62 18.41
C GLU A 26 -6.02 -5.48 17.56
N ASP A 27 -4.76 -5.51 17.96
CA ASP A 27 -3.71 -6.28 17.29
C ASP A 27 -3.64 -6.07 15.76
N GLY A 28 -3.84 -4.81 15.33
CA GLY A 28 -3.79 -4.40 13.92
C GLY A 28 -5.10 -4.61 13.15
N ILE A 29 -6.15 -5.12 13.79
CA ILE A 29 -7.45 -5.37 13.17
C ILE A 29 -8.49 -4.39 13.72
N ILE A 30 -9.28 -3.79 12.83
CA ILE A 30 -10.43 -2.98 13.23
C ILE A 30 -11.52 -3.92 13.77
N THR A 31 -11.79 -3.85 15.07
CA THR A 31 -12.77 -4.72 15.73
C THR A 31 -14.13 -4.05 15.93
N ASN A 32 -14.17 -2.71 15.98
CA ASN A 32 -15.43 -1.99 16.16
C ASN A 32 -15.37 -0.58 15.55
N ILE A 33 -16.49 -0.16 14.93
CA ILE A 33 -16.72 1.22 14.45
C ILE A 33 -18.11 1.64 14.92
N ALA A 34 -18.18 2.61 15.84
CA ALA A 34 -19.44 3.07 16.40
C ALA A 34 -19.44 4.58 16.67
N LYS A 35 -20.61 5.16 16.98
CA LYS A 35 -20.74 6.59 17.33
C LYS A 35 -19.94 6.96 18.57
N SER A 36 -19.80 6.03 19.52
CA SER A 36 -18.99 6.18 20.71
C SER A 36 -18.55 4.81 21.21
N ILE A 37 -17.26 4.70 21.52
CA ILE A 37 -16.63 3.51 22.10
C ILE A 37 -15.90 3.94 23.37
N SER A 38 -15.99 3.11 24.43
CA SER A 38 -15.22 3.27 25.66
C SER A 38 -14.39 2.01 25.88
N ASP A 39 -13.09 2.17 26.00
CA ASP A 39 -12.14 1.11 26.34
C ASP A 39 -11.03 1.73 27.18
N SER A 40 -10.92 1.28 28.45
CA SER A 40 -9.95 1.83 29.41
C SER A 40 -8.52 1.39 29.12
N ASP A 41 -8.34 0.32 28.37
CA ASP A 41 -7.04 -0.31 28.12
C ASP A 41 -6.43 0.13 26.77
N ALA A 42 -7.20 0.89 25.99
CA ALA A 42 -6.75 1.34 24.68
C ALA A 42 -5.94 2.65 24.75
N THR A 43 -4.89 2.75 23.93
CA THR A 43 -4.23 4.02 23.65
C THR A 43 -5.15 4.89 22.83
N VAL A 44 -5.56 6.05 23.35
CA VAL A 44 -6.53 6.95 22.70
C VAL A 44 -5.80 7.91 21.75
N ILE A 45 -6.30 8.01 20.52
CA ILE A 45 -5.93 9.02 19.53
C ILE A 45 -7.16 9.89 19.26
N GLU A 46 -7.08 11.17 19.60
CA GLU A 46 -8.15 12.14 19.37
C GLU A 46 -7.56 13.47 18.88
N SER A 47 -8.16 14.05 17.83
CA SER A 47 -7.79 15.35 17.29
C SER A 47 -9.03 16.04 16.71
N PRO A 48 -9.15 17.39 16.79
CA PRO A 48 -10.33 18.12 16.32
C PRO A 48 -10.70 17.86 14.86
N ASN A 49 -9.71 17.65 14.01
CA ASN A 49 -9.87 17.49 12.56
C ASN A 49 -9.33 16.15 12.06
N LEU A 50 -9.48 15.11 12.85
CA LEU A 50 -8.98 13.78 12.47
C LEU A 50 -9.87 13.19 11.37
N HIS A 51 -9.23 12.81 10.27
CA HIS A 51 -9.85 12.11 9.16
C HIS A 51 -9.20 10.73 9.02
N VAL A 52 -9.99 9.73 8.71
CA VAL A 52 -9.54 8.37 8.45
C VAL A 52 -10.12 7.90 7.13
N SER A 53 -9.27 7.36 6.27
CA SER A 53 -9.65 6.73 5.00
C SER A 53 -9.07 5.32 4.92
N PRO A 54 -9.58 4.46 4.03
CA PRO A 54 -8.81 3.29 3.58
C PRO A 54 -7.42 3.72 3.12
N GLY A 55 -6.44 2.83 3.26
CA GLY A 55 -5.10 3.08 2.76
C GLY A 55 -5.12 3.30 1.25
N TRP A 56 -4.28 4.20 0.78
CA TRP A 56 -4.26 4.57 -0.64
C TRP A 56 -3.47 3.56 -1.46
N PHE A 57 -3.88 3.40 -2.72
CA PHE A 57 -3.23 2.56 -3.72
C PHE A 57 -2.68 3.44 -4.84
N ASP A 58 -1.38 3.36 -5.12
CA ASP A 58 -0.75 4.04 -6.24
C ASP A 58 -0.58 3.07 -7.42
N ILE A 59 -1.14 3.41 -8.58
CA ILE A 59 -0.97 2.66 -9.82
C ILE A 59 0.06 3.39 -10.68
N GLY A 60 1.34 3.05 -10.53
CA GLY A 60 2.36 3.63 -11.38
C GLY A 60 3.65 4.02 -10.68
N ALA A 61 3.92 3.45 -9.51
CA ALA A 61 5.20 3.64 -8.86
C ALA A 61 6.36 3.11 -9.71
N GLN A 62 7.50 3.79 -9.66
CA GLN A 62 8.71 3.41 -10.39
C GLN A 62 9.70 2.79 -9.41
N PRO A 63 9.86 1.46 -9.37
CA PRO A 63 10.95 0.87 -8.62
C PRO A 63 12.25 1.12 -9.38
N GLY A 64 13.32 1.46 -8.67
CA GLY A 64 14.66 1.48 -9.26
C GLY A 64 15.30 0.09 -9.28
N GLN A 65 14.74 -0.83 -8.54
CA GLN A 65 15.26 -2.19 -8.37
C GLN A 65 14.38 -3.20 -9.11
N PRO A 66 14.97 -4.15 -9.86
CA PRO A 66 16.41 -4.36 -10.08
C PRO A 66 17.06 -3.38 -11.09
N GLY A 67 18.37 -3.20 -10.95
CA GLY A 67 19.24 -2.57 -11.96
C GLY A 67 19.43 -1.07 -11.86
N TYR A 68 18.61 -0.37 -11.12
CA TYR A 68 18.72 1.09 -10.91
C TYR A 68 18.62 1.44 -9.42
N GLU A 69 19.16 0.60 -8.53
CA GLU A 69 19.12 0.74 -7.08
C GLU A 69 19.70 2.07 -6.58
N TYR A 70 20.60 2.66 -7.36
CA TYR A 70 21.15 3.98 -7.09
C TYR A 70 20.13 5.12 -7.16
N ARG A 71 18.99 4.88 -7.81
CA ARG A 71 17.86 5.85 -7.88
C ARG A 71 16.89 5.59 -6.75
N GLU A 72 16.44 4.34 -6.62
CA GLU A 72 15.41 3.94 -5.67
C GLU A 72 15.49 2.44 -5.40
N THR A 73 15.43 2.04 -4.15
CA THR A 73 15.27 0.63 -3.77
C THR A 73 13.81 0.34 -3.43
N ILE A 74 13.39 -0.92 -3.48
CA ILE A 74 12.05 -1.31 -3.01
C ILE A 74 11.85 -0.89 -1.54
N ALA A 75 12.89 -0.99 -0.72
CA ALA A 75 12.82 -0.60 0.68
C ALA A 75 12.61 0.91 0.88
N SER A 76 13.28 1.77 0.10
CA SER A 76 13.10 3.23 0.19
C SER A 76 11.76 3.66 -0.40
N LEU A 77 11.34 3.05 -1.51
CA LEU A 77 10.02 3.25 -2.11
C LEU A 77 8.91 2.91 -1.11
N GLY A 78 9.01 1.77 -0.41
CA GLY A 78 8.04 1.37 0.61
C GLY A 78 7.97 2.34 1.79
N LYS A 79 9.10 2.88 2.23
CA LYS A 79 9.14 3.92 3.28
C LYS A 79 8.46 5.22 2.81
N ALA A 80 8.74 5.66 1.59
CA ALA A 80 8.12 6.85 1.01
C ALA A 80 6.61 6.68 0.85
N ALA A 81 6.16 5.54 0.33
CA ALA A 81 4.75 5.20 0.20
C ALA A 81 4.02 5.24 1.55
N ARG A 82 4.57 4.57 2.56
CA ARG A 82 4.01 4.60 3.92
C ARG A 82 3.92 6.02 4.48
N ALA A 83 4.95 6.83 4.30
CA ALA A 83 4.97 8.22 4.76
C ALA A 83 3.89 9.07 4.06
N GLY A 84 3.54 8.74 2.82
CA GLY A 84 2.46 9.35 2.05
C GLY A 84 1.06 8.81 2.35
N GLY A 85 0.93 7.78 3.22
CA GLY A 85 -0.36 7.16 3.54
C GLY A 85 -0.80 6.06 2.55
N TYR A 86 0.10 5.64 1.66
CA TYR A 86 -0.16 4.52 0.77
C TYR A 86 0.08 3.19 1.49
N THR A 87 -0.83 2.26 1.30
CA THR A 87 -0.73 0.89 1.82
C THR A 87 -0.40 -0.13 0.74
N SER A 88 -0.55 0.26 -0.52
CA SER A 88 -0.29 -0.60 -1.67
C SER A 88 0.25 0.21 -2.86
N LEU A 89 1.12 -0.42 -3.63
CA LEU A 89 1.69 0.14 -4.86
C LEU A 89 1.60 -0.90 -5.99
N ALA A 90 1.22 -0.46 -7.20
CA ALA A 90 1.51 -1.20 -8.43
C ALA A 90 2.75 -0.58 -9.09
N THR A 91 3.77 -1.40 -9.36
CA THR A 91 5.05 -0.91 -9.88
C THR A 91 5.22 -1.22 -11.36
N PHE A 92 5.64 -0.23 -12.14
CA PHE A 92 5.90 -0.43 -13.56
C PHE A 92 7.11 -1.35 -13.82
N PRO A 93 7.10 -2.10 -14.95
CA PRO A 93 8.13 -3.09 -15.29
C PRO A 93 9.44 -2.49 -15.81
N ARG A 94 9.65 -1.18 -15.64
CA ARG A 94 10.77 -0.43 -16.20
C ARG A 94 12.05 -0.53 -15.36
N THR A 95 12.53 -1.74 -15.20
CA THR A 95 13.74 -2.10 -14.45
C THR A 95 14.80 -2.69 -15.40
N ASN A 96 15.92 -3.14 -14.88
CA ASN A 96 16.97 -3.80 -15.67
C ASN A 96 17.47 -5.05 -14.95
N PRO A 97 17.06 -6.26 -15.39
CA PRO A 97 16.16 -6.51 -16.53
C PRO A 97 14.73 -6.00 -16.27
N PRO A 98 13.90 -5.81 -17.32
CA PRO A 98 12.50 -5.52 -17.18
C PRO A 98 11.76 -6.66 -16.44
N ILE A 99 10.68 -6.32 -15.74
CA ILE A 99 9.81 -7.33 -15.14
C ILE A 99 8.95 -7.94 -16.23
N GLN A 100 9.32 -9.11 -16.74
CA GLN A 100 8.69 -9.70 -17.90
C GLN A 100 8.47 -11.21 -17.78
N SER A 101 8.89 -11.80 -16.66
CA SER A 101 8.65 -13.21 -16.36
C SER A 101 8.25 -13.39 -14.90
N ARG A 102 7.79 -14.57 -14.57
CA ARG A 102 7.45 -14.98 -13.20
C ARG A 102 8.61 -14.78 -12.22
N VAL A 103 9.82 -15.04 -12.65
CA VAL A 103 11.02 -14.97 -11.78
C VAL A 103 11.25 -13.54 -11.28
N GLU A 104 11.14 -12.53 -12.15
CA GLU A 104 11.30 -11.13 -11.76
C GLU A 104 10.14 -10.66 -10.87
N VAL A 105 8.92 -11.13 -11.14
CA VAL A 105 7.74 -10.84 -10.30
C VAL A 105 7.93 -11.38 -8.89
N GLU A 106 8.28 -12.67 -8.77
CA GLU A 106 8.54 -13.32 -7.47
C GLU A 106 9.70 -12.65 -6.72
N TYR A 107 10.75 -12.26 -7.44
CA TYR A 107 11.88 -11.52 -6.85
C TYR A 107 11.42 -10.21 -6.20
N LEU A 108 10.63 -9.39 -6.90
CA LEU A 108 10.12 -8.13 -6.34
C LEU A 108 9.15 -8.37 -5.17
N GLN A 109 8.32 -9.41 -5.25
CA GLN A 109 7.42 -9.79 -4.16
C GLN A 109 8.21 -10.17 -2.90
N GLN A 110 9.23 -11.02 -3.01
CA GLN A 110 10.09 -11.39 -1.90
C GLN A 110 10.81 -10.20 -1.27
N LEU A 111 11.30 -9.26 -2.08
CA LEU A 111 11.90 -8.02 -1.57
C LEU A 111 10.92 -7.15 -0.80
N SER A 112 9.63 -7.24 -1.13
CA SER A 112 8.58 -6.45 -0.50
C SER A 112 7.93 -7.10 0.72
N ASP A 113 8.16 -8.38 0.97
CA ASP A 113 7.53 -9.13 2.09
C ASP A 113 7.81 -8.51 3.48
N ALA A 114 8.98 -7.90 3.64
CA ALA A 114 9.36 -7.22 4.89
C ALA A 114 8.83 -5.77 5.01
N LEU A 115 8.15 -5.26 3.98
CA LEU A 115 7.65 -3.89 3.95
C LEU A 115 6.27 -3.79 4.62
N PRO A 116 5.95 -2.65 5.23
CA PRO A 116 4.62 -2.42 5.82
C PRO A 116 3.58 -1.98 4.77
N ILE A 117 3.79 -2.33 3.51
CA ILE A 117 2.91 -2.06 2.36
C ILE A 117 2.90 -3.27 1.43
N THR A 118 1.87 -3.40 0.61
CA THR A 118 1.82 -4.44 -0.42
C THR A 118 2.32 -3.89 -1.76
N VAL A 119 3.22 -4.62 -2.42
CA VAL A 119 3.71 -4.29 -3.76
C VAL A 119 3.16 -5.27 -4.78
N TYR A 120 2.59 -4.75 -5.85
CA TYR A 120 2.05 -5.49 -6.99
C TYR A 120 2.91 -5.20 -8.23
N PRO A 121 3.87 -6.04 -8.59
CA PRO A 121 4.64 -5.87 -9.81
C PRO A 121 3.75 -5.99 -11.05
N ILE A 122 3.82 -5.01 -11.93
CA ILE A 122 3.19 -5.06 -13.25
C ILE A 122 4.20 -5.69 -14.21
N GLY A 123 3.79 -6.76 -14.89
CA GLY A 123 4.60 -7.39 -15.93
C GLY A 123 4.60 -6.59 -17.23
N ALA A 124 5.72 -6.59 -17.95
CA ALA A 124 5.82 -6.03 -19.29
C ALA A 124 4.99 -6.86 -20.28
N VAL A 125 4.26 -6.20 -21.16
CA VAL A 125 3.46 -6.87 -22.21
C VAL A 125 4.36 -7.44 -23.33
N SER A 126 5.48 -6.78 -23.60
CA SER A 126 6.42 -7.21 -24.64
C SER A 126 7.81 -7.44 -24.05
N GLN A 127 8.52 -8.41 -24.63
CA GLN A 127 9.92 -8.71 -24.28
C GLN A 127 10.77 -7.46 -24.40
N ASP A 128 11.62 -7.24 -23.40
CA ASP A 128 12.53 -6.08 -23.29
C ASP A 128 11.85 -4.72 -23.46
N LEU A 129 10.54 -4.66 -23.28
CA LEU A 129 9.71 -3.47 -23.53
C LEU A 129 9.81 -2.96 -24.99
N ALA A 130 10.16 -3.84 -25.92
CA ALA A 130 10.46 -3.48 -27.32
C ALA A 130 9.20 -3.32 -28.20
N GLY A 131 8.02 -3.76 -27.73
CA GLY A 131 6.77 -3.66 -28.50
C GLY A 131 6.69 -4.61 -29.70
N LYS A 132 7.45 -5.69 -29.70
CA LYS A 132 7.52 -6.67 -30.81
C LYS A 132 6.92 -8.01 -30.40
N ASP A 133 7.64 -8.76 -29.60
CA ASP A 133 7.25 -10.08 -29.16
C ASP A 133 6.56 -9.98 -27.80
N LEU A 134 5.49 -10.75 -27.60
CA LEU A 134 4.80 -10.76 -26.33
C LEU A 134 5.61 -11.53 -25.27
N THR A 135 5.49 -11.11 -24.03
CA THR A 135 6.00 -11.87 -22.88
C THR A 135 5.08 -13.06 -22.61
N GLU A 136 5.63 -14.08 -21.97
CA GLU A 136 4.87 -15.20 -21.48
C GLU A 136 4.12 -14.75 -20.21
N MET A 137 2.81 -14.56 -20.36
CA MET A 137 1.95 -13.97 -19.32
C MET A 137 1.13 -15.00 -18.56
N ILE A 138 1.21 -16.27 -18.97
CA ILE A 138 0.36 -17.35 -18.46
C ILE A 138 1.26 -18.54 -18.12
N ASP A 139 1.61 -18.65 -16.84
CA ASP A 139 2.14 -19.86 -16.21
C ASP A 139 1.57 -19.99 -14.79
#